data_556778e922928e29875e646bc52c1238
#
_entry.id   556778e922928e29875e646bc52c1238
#
_cell.length_a   1.000
_cell.length_b   1.000
_cell.length_c   1.000
_cell.angle_alpha   90.00
_cell.angle_beta   90.00
_cell.angle_gamma   90.00
#
_symmetry.space_group_name_H-M   'P 1'
#
loop_
_entity.id
_entity.type
_entity.pdbx_description
1 polymer ?
#
loop_
_entity_poly.entity_id
_entity_poly.type
_entity_poly.pdbx_seq_one_letter_code
_entity_poly.pdbx_strand_id
1 'polypeptide(L)'
;DRLRSRGLGDVYKRQDKYPDYVSRPEGDDYYWLNPSRSEVRELIADGVVEIAENYDVDGIHIDDYFYPTTAESFDGQAYIEASADISLADWRLENCSEMVKSIYEAVKSVDDDIIFGISPQGNVDNNYSQMYADVEKWCAESGYLDYIAPQIYFGYNNDVCPFTQTLERWERMVTNKEIKLVCGLGVYKLDRENEFIRNDGIIASQIEDVLSDGNCSGFALYSYASLFTQGDRSGGRFERETQAIYSALN
;
A
#
# COMPACT_ATOMS: atom_id res chain seq x y z
N ASP A 1 -17.59 -11.32 12.77
CA ASP A 1 -17.75 -10.46 13.97
C ASP A 1 -16.79 -10.81 15.12
N ARG A 2 -16.32 -12.04 15.25
CA ARG A 2 -15.36 -12.42 16.33
C ARG A 2 -13.93 -11.93 16.09
N LEU A 3 -13.53 -11.71 14.85
CA LEU A 3 -12.20 -11.21 14.51
C LEU A 3 -12.05 -9.68 14.71
N ARG A 4 -13.12 -8.92 14.50
CA ARG A 4 -13.12 -7.46 14.73
C ARG A 4 -12.99 -7.07 16.20
N SER A 5 -13.54 -7.85 17.12
CA SER A 5 -13.50 -7.56 18.55
C SER A 5 -12.17 -7.92 19.23
N ARG A 6 -11.38 -8.81 18.65
CA ARG A 6 -10.06 -9.17 19.21
C ARG A 6 -8.99 -8.15 18.82
N GLY A 7 -8.96 -7.67 17.56
CA GLY A 7 -7.96 -6.71 17.11
C GLY A 7 -8.01 -5.37 17.85
N LEU A 8 -9.20 -4.78 18.01
CA LEU A 8 -9.37 -3.49 18.70
C LEU A 8 -9.08 -3.57 20.22
N GLY A 9 -9.48 -4.67 20.88
CA GLY A 9 -9.21 -4.86 22.31
C GLY A 9 -7.73 -5.02 22.64
N ASP A 10 -6.95 -5.60 21.73
CA ASP A 10 -5.51 -5.79 21.94
C ASP A 10 -4.71 -4.53 21.65
N VAL A 11 -5.12 -3.65 20.73
CA VAL A 11 -4.48 -2.35 20.52
C VAL A 11 -4.61 -1.48 21.76
N TYR A 12 -5.78 -1.36 22.38
CA TYR A 12 -5.96 -0.62 23.61
C TYR A 12 -5.18 -1.20 24.80
N LYS A 13 -5.10 -2.52 24.93
CA LYS A 13 -4.30 -3.17 25.98
C LYS A 13 -2.79 -3.02 25.76
N ARG A 14 -2.34 -2.92 24.51
CA ARG A 14 -0.93 -2.72 24.17
C ARG A 14 -0.47 -1.30 24.48
N GLN A 15 -1.30 -0.28 24.28
CA GLN A 15 -1.01 1.11 24.67
C GLN A 15 -0.69 1.24 26.15
N ASP A 16 -1.47 0.57 27.00
CA ASP A 16 -1.26 0.60 28.46
C ASP A 16 0.00 -0.18 28.86
N LYS A 17 0.35 -1.22 28.12
CA LYS A 17 1.49 -2.09 28.43
C LYS A 17 2.80 -1.60 27.81
N TYR A 18 2.74 -0.97 26.65
CA TYR A 18 3.89 -0.52 25.88
C TYR A 18 3.66 0.90 25.33
N PRO A 19 3.62 1.91 26.20
CA PRO A 19 3.33 3.29 25.79
C PRO A 19 4.37 3.84 24.81
N ASP A 20 5.61 3.35 24.84
CA ASP A 20 6.69 3.78 23.95
C ASP A 20 6.58 3.21 22.52
N TYR A 21 5.70 2.22 22.30
CA TYR A 21 5.49 1.61 20.99
C TYR A 21 4.50 2.37 20.11
N VAL A 22 3.73 3.26 20.73
CA VAL A 22 2.66 3.98 20.04
C VAL A 22 2.88 5.48 20.12
N SER A 23 2.49 6.17 19.07
CA SER A 23 2.45 7.61 19.02
C SER A 23 1.07 8.06 18.53
N ARG A 24 0.63 9.24 18.98
CA ARG A 24 -0.62 9.83 18.57
C ARG A 24 -0.33 11.16 17.88
N PRO A 25 -0.55 11.31 16.59
CA PRO A 25 -0.41 12.59 15.92
C PRO A 25 -1.34 13.64 16.52
N GLU A 26 -0.91 14.89 16.55
CA GLU A 26 -1.73 15.99 17.05
C GLU A 26 -3.00 16.13 16.18
N GLY A 27 -4.17 16.11 16.85
CA GLY A 27 -5.47 16.19 16.18
C GLY A 27 -6.01 14.85 15.64
N ASP A 28 -5.29 13.75 15.80
CA ASP A 28 -5.77 12.42 15.45
C ASP A 28 -6.48 11.77 16.66
N ASP A 29 -7.54 11.02 16.40
CA ASP A 29 -8.24 10.24 17.43
C ASP A 29 -7.63 8.85 17.63
N TYR A 30 -6.70 8.44 16.77
CA TYR A 30 -6.09 7.12 16.76
C TYR A 30 -4.63 7.13 17.23
N TYR A 31 -4.23 6.03 17.84
CA TYR A 31 -2.83 5.73 18.10
C TYR A 31 -2.26 4.91 16.96
N TRP A 32 -1.02 5.20 16.63
CA TRP A 32 -0.27 4.52 15.59
C TRP A 32 0.93 3.82 16.18
N LEU A 33 1.22 2.63 15.71
CA LEU A 33 2.50 1.98 16.00
C LEU A 33 3.63 2.81 15.39
N ASN A 34 4.69 3.03 16.17
CA ASN A 34 5.82 3.84 15.74
C ASN A 34 6.88 2.95 15.07
N PRO A 35 7.04 3.00 13.73
CA PRO A 35 7.97 2.12 13.01
C PRO A 35 9.44 2.39 13.32
N SER A 36 9.76 3.50 13.99
CA SER A 36 11.12 3.78 14.42
C SER A 36 11.59 2.89 15.57
N ARG A 37 10.67 2.25 16.29
CA ARG A 37 10.99 1.32 17.36
C ARG A 37 11.22 -0.08 16.80
N SER A 38 12.39 -0.68 17.10
CA SER A 38 12.71 -2.04 16.66
C SER A 38 11.70 -3.07 17.12
N GLU A 39 11.22 -2.91 18.37
CA GLU A 39 10.23 -3.79 18.98
C GLU A 39 8.86 -3.74 18.27
N VAL A 40 8.54 -2.59 17.65
CA VAL A 40 7.34 -2.46 16.80
C VAL A 40 7.53 -3.22 15.49
N ARG A 41 8.70 -3.10 14.86
CA ARG A 41 9.02 -3.84 13.63
C ARG A 41 9.02 -5.35 13.88
N GLU A 42 9.61 -5.82 14.98
CA GLU A 42 9.57 -7.21 15.43
C GLU A 42 8.13 -7.68 15.65
N LEU A 43 7.30 -6.87 16.34
CA LEU A 43 5.90 -7.19 16.57
C LEU A 43 5.09 -7.39 15.28
N ILE A 44 5.37 -6.56 14.25
CA ILE A 44 4.72 -6.68 12.94
C ILE A 44 5.20 -7.94 12.24
N ALA A 45 6.51 -8.20 12.25
CA ALA A 45 7.12 -9.40 11.68
C ALA A 45 6.59 -10.69 12.35
N ASP A 46 6.49 -10.73 13.67
CA ASP A 46 5.90 -11.86 14.42
C ASP A 46 4.43 -12.12 14.02
N GLY A 47 3.66 -11.04 13.81
CA GLY A 47 2.27 -11.16 13.35
C GLY A 47 2.17 -11.76 11.95
N VAL A 48 3.11 -11.45 11.09
CA VAL A 48 3.19 -12.02 9.73
C VAL A 48 3.59 -13.51 9.79
N VAL A 49 4.58 -13.86 10.62
CA VAL A 49 4.97 -15.26 10.87
C VAL A 49 3.77 -16.07 11.40
N GLU A 50 3.02 -15.51 12.38
CA GLU A 50 1.82 -16.17 12.92
C GLU A 50 0.80 -16.48 11.82
N ILE A 51 0.60 -15.58 10.87
CA ILE A 51 -0.33 -15.80 9.75
C ILE A 51 0.24 -16.89 8.82
N ALA A 52 1.50 -16.76 8.41
CA ALA A 52 2.12 -17.69 7.47
C ALA A 52 2.23 -19.13 8.00
N GLU A 53 2.47 -19.29 9.30
CA GLU A 53 2.55 -20.63 9.94
C GLU A 53 1.20 -21.29 10.19
N ASN A 54 0.13 -20.52 10.40
CA ASN A 54 -1.15 -21.06 10.85
C ASN A 54 -2.24 -21.07 9.78
N TYR A 55 -2.01 -20.47 8.63
CA TYR A 55 -2.97 -20.41 7.53
C TYR A 55 -2.28 -20.79 6.21
N ASP A 56 -2.99 -21.54 5.39
CA ASP A 56 -2.55 -21.91 4.03
C ASP A 56 -2.74 -20.71 3.08
N VAL A 57 -1.77 -19.82 3.11
CA VAL A 57 -1.78 -18.56 2.30
C VAL A 57 -0.67 -18.59 1.27
N ASP A 58 -0.97 -18.17 0.04
CA ASP A 58 0.00 -18.06 -1.04
C ASP A 58 0.84 -16.77 -0.92
N GLY A 59 0.40 -15.79 -0.13
CA GLY A 59 1.10 -14.52 0.02
C GLY A 59 0.62 -13.66 1.17
N ILE A 60 1.46 -12.70 1.53
CA ILE A 60 1.18 -11.64 2.50
C ILE A 60 1.18 -10.30 1.76
N HIS A 61 0.21 -9.46 2.04
CA HIS A 61 0.08 -8.13 1.46
C HIS A 61 -0.13 -7.08 2.54
N ILE A 62 0.59 -5.97 2.44
CA ILE A 62 0.37 -4.79 3.28
C ILE A 62 -0.05 -3.58 2.44
N ASP A 63 -0.84 -2.71 3.04
CA ASP A 63 -1.35 -1.49 2.43
C ASP A 63 -0.41 -0.29 2.66
N ASP A 64 -0.84 0.93 2.35
CA ASP A 64 -0.07 2.18 2.33
C ASP A 64 0.05 2.90 3.69
N TYR A 65 -0.17 2.21 4.79
CA TYR A 65 -0.14 2.80 6.14
C TYR A 65 1.27 2.78 6.76
N PHE A 66 2.14 3.67 6.26
CA PHE A 66 3.51 3.84 6.78
C PHE A 66 3.54 4.91 7.88
N TYR A 67 4.14 6.09 7.64
CA TYR A 67 4.05 7.20 8.59
C TYR A 67 2.75 7.98 8.41
N PRO A 68 1.99 8.26 9.50
CA PRO A 68 0.73 8.99 9.42
C PRO A 68 0.89 10.50 9.31
N THR A 69 2.08 11.04 9.59
CA THR A 69 2.35 12.48 9.69
C THR A 69 3.82 12.79 9.49
N THR A 70 4.10 14.00 9.04
CA THR A 70 5.45 14.57 8.98
C THR A 70 5.83 15.37 10.25
N ALA A 71 4.89 15.53 11.20
CA ALA A 71 5.14 16.28 12.43
C ALA A 71 6.26 15.63 13.27
N GLU A 72 7.21 16.46 13.74
CA GLU A 72 8.33 16.01 14.56
C GLU A 72 7.86 15.41 15.90
N SER A 73 6.71 15.90 16.42
CA SER A 73 6.13 15.41 17.68
C SER A 73 5.73 13.93 17.64
N PHE A 74 5.66 13.30 16.46
CA PHE A 74 5.29 11.89 16.33
C PHE A 74 6.39 10.95 16.87
N ASP A 75 7.65 11.20 16.52
CA ASP A 75 8.79 10.34 16.82
C ASP A 75 10.11 11.09 17.12
N GLY A 76 10.06 12.43 17.23
CA GLY A 76 11.25 13.24 17.45
C GLY A 76 12.03 12.86 18.71
N GLN A 77 11.34 12.41 19.78
CA GLN A 77 12.01 11.91 20.97
C GLN A 77 12.82 10.63 20.69
N ALA A 78 12.24 9.70 19.92
CA ALA A 78 12.91 8.48 19.49
C ALA A 78 14.13 8.76 18.60
N TYR A 79 14.01 9.77 17.73
CA TYR A 79 15.13 10.24 16.91
C TYR A 79 16.29 10.79 17.74
N ILE A 80 15.99 11.61 18.76
CA ILE A 80 17.02 12.13 19.71
C ILE A 80 17.68 10.99 20.46
N GLU A 81 16.91 10.02 20.95
CA GLU A 81 17.40 8.84 21.66
C GLU A 81 18.29 7.98 20.80
N ALA A 82 17.96 7.82 19.52
CA ALA A 82 18.75 7.07 18.54
C ALA A 82 20.11 7.74 18.24
N SER A 83 20.26 9.04 18.55
CA SER A 83 21.48 9.82 18.24
C SER A 83 21.92 9.67 16.78
N ALA A 84 20.98 9.61 15.84
CA ALA A 84 21.24 9.38 14.43
C ALA A 84 22.03 10.58 13.83
N ASP A 85 23.05 10.28 13.03
CA ASP A 85 23.89 11.27 12.32
C ASP A 85 23.37 11.55 10.89
N ILE A 86 22.05 11.51 10.74
CA ILE A 86 21.33 11.78 9.49
C ILE A 86 20.11 12.64 9.80
N SER A 87 19.45 13.21 8.79
CA SER A 87 18.25 14.00 9.00
C SER A 87 17.09 13.15 9.55
N LEU A 88 16.14 13.79 10.24
CA LEU A 88 14.91 13.12 10.70
C LEU A 88 14.14 12.45 9.52
N ALA A 89 14.13 13.08 8.36
CA ALA A 89 13.48 12.54 7.17
C ALA A 89 14.19 11.27 6.67
N ASP A 90 15.51 11.29 6.56
CA ASP A 90 16.29 10.13 6.13
C ASP A 90 16.18 8.99 7.15
N TRP A 91 16.22 9.32 8.43
CA TRP A 91 16.03 8.34 9.49
C TRP A 91 14.66 7.66 9.46
N ARG A 92 13.60 8.40 9.13
CA ARG A 92 12.26 7.83 8.94
C ARG A 92 12.19 6.92 7.71
N LEU A 93 12.83 7.33 6.60
CA LEU A 93 12.94 6.50 5.38
C LEU A 93 13.68 5.18 5.68
N GLU A 94 14.77 5.24 6.46
CA GLU A 94 15.51 4.04 6.88
C GLU A 94 14.64 3.13 7.75
N ASN A 95 13.97 3.67 8.78
CA ASN A 95 13.10 2.87 9.66
C ASN A 95 11.94 2.21 8.91
N CYS A 96 11.35 2.92 7.94
CA CYS A 96 10.31 2.37 7.09
C CYS A 96 10.84 1.24 6.22
N SER A 97 12.02 1.43 5.63
CA SER A 97 12.67 0.40 4.81
C SER A 97 13.08 -0.82 5.64
N GLU A 98 13.58 -0.62 6.85
CA GLU A 98 13.89 -1.71 7.78
C GLU A 98 12.63 -2.49 8.21
N MET A 99 11.49 -1.79 8.41
CA MET A 99 10.21 -2.45 8.68
C MET A 99 9.80 -3.36 7.52
N VAL A 100 9.82 -2.84 6.29
CA VAL A 100 9.47 -3.60 5.08
C VAL A 100 10.39 -4.81 4.90
N LYS A 101 11.71 -4.61 5.08
CA LYS A 101 12.71 -5.68 5.02
C LYS A 101 12.47 -6.75 6.08
N SER A 102 12.18 -6.36 7.31
CA SER A 102 11.89 -7.30 8.41
C SER A 102 10.66 -8.16 8.11
N ILE A 103 9.62 -7.58 7.50
CA ILE A 103 8.43 -8.32 7.07
C ILE A 103 8.79 -9.31 5.97
N TYR A 104 9.54 -8.89 4.95
CA TYR A 104 9.99 -9.76 3.87
C TYR A 104 10.80 -10.96 4.41
N GLU A 105 11.80 -10.69 5.23
CA GLU A 105 12.64 -11.73 5.86
C GLU A 105 11.80 -12.68 6.73
N ALA A 106 10.82 -12.16 7.47
CA ALA A 106 9.90 -12.96 8.27
C ALA A 106 9.06 -13.91 7.42
N VAL A 107 8.46 -13.41 6.32
CA VAL A 107 7.71 -14.25 5.36
C VAL A 107 8.60 -15.35 4.81
N LYS A 108 9.78 -15.01 4.29
CA LYS A 108 10.71 -15.96 3.67
C LYS A 108 11.32 -16.96 4.68
N SER A 109 11.35 -16.61 5.97
CA SER A 109 11.81 -17.55 7.02
C SER A 109 10.83 -18.69 7.27
N VAL A 110 9.55 -18.52 6.94
CA VAL A 110 8.52 -19.57 7.06
C VAL A 110 8.51 -20.44 5.81
N ASP A 111 8.40 -19.81 4.64
CA ASP A 111 8.43 -20.51 3.35
C ASP A 111 8.85 -19.50 2.25
N ASP A 112 9.86 -19.87 1.47
CA ASP A 112 10.37 -19.05 0.36
C ASP A 112 9.34 -18.86 -0.78
N ASP A 113 8.38 -19.78 -0.90
CA ASP A 113 7.33 -19.73 -1.93
C ASP A 113 6.19 -18.76 -1.57
N ILE A 114 6.01 -18.38 -0.31
CA ILE A 114 5.04 -17.36 0.11
C ILE A 114 5.50 -15.99 -0.43
N ILE A 115 4.68 -15.37 -1.27
CA ILE A 115 4.99 -14.05 -1.85
C ILE A 115 4.65 -12.91 -0.89
N PHE A 116 5.48 -11.87 -0.89
CA PHE A 116 5.21 -10.64 -0.13
C PHE A 116 5.06 -9.44 -1.06
N GLY A 117 3.99 -8.67 -0.88
CA GLY A 117 3.72 -7.48 -1.68
C GLY A 117 3.20 -6.31 -0.89
N ILE A 118 3.33 -5.13 -1.50
CA ILE A 118 2.94 -3.85 -0.91
C ILE A 118 2.10 -3.06 -1.89
N SER A 119 1.04 -2.40 -1.38
CA SER A 119 0.18 -1.49 -2.13
C SER A 119 0.37 -0.04 -1.66
N PRO A 120 1.45 0.64 -2.07
CA PRO A 120 1.71 2.03 -1.69
C PRO A 120 0.79 2.98 -2.45
N GLN A 121 0.76 4.26 -2.05
CA GLN A 121 0.06 5.29 -2.82
C GLN A 121 0.62 5.38 -4.25
N GLY A 122 -0.25 5.67 -5.21
CA GLY A 122 0.17 5.87 -6.61
C GLY A 122 1.11 7.07 -6.82
N ASN A 123 1.00 8.10 -5.98
CA ASN A 123 1.88 9.27 -6.01
C ASN A 123 3.24 8.94 -5.36
N VAL A 124 4.26 8.72 -6.18
CA VAL A 124 5.64 8.39 -5.73
C VAL A 124 6.23 9.48 -4.83
N ASP A 125 6.00 10.75 -5.13
CA ASP A 125 6.55 11.86 -4.35
C ASP A 125 5.92 11.94 -2.95
N ASN A 126 4.63 11.61 -2.83
CA ASN A 126 3.96 11.52 -1.55
C ASN A 126 4.46 10.34 -0.72
N ASN A 127 4.70 9.18 -1.33
CA ASN A 127 5.30 8.05 -0.63
C ASN A 127 6.60 8.48 0.05
N TYR A 128 7.50 9.13 -0.69
CA TYR A 128 8.79 9.55 -0.18
C TYR A 128 8.68 10.68 0.86
N SER A 129 7.95 11.77 0.55
CA SER A 129 7.98 13.00 1.33
C SER A 129 6.97 13.05 2.48
N GLN A 130 5.87 12.30 2.41
CA GLN A 130 4.79 12.33 3.41
C GLN A 130 4.70 11.05 4.21
N MET A 131 4.94 9.91 3.56
CA MET A 131 4.81 8.58 4.18
C MET A 131 6.17 7.98 4.57
N TYR A 132 7.27 8.60 4.15
CA TYR A 132 8.64 8.09 4.31
C TYR A 132 8.83 6.66 3.80
N ALA A 133 8.10 6.33 2.74
CA ALA A 133 8.16 5.05 2.05
C ALA A 133 9.05 5.19 0.81
N ASP A 134 10.28 4.65 0.89
CA ASP A 134 11.26 4.68 -0.20
C ASP A 134 10.97 3.59 -1.23
N VAL A 135 9.83 3.75 -1.92
CA VAL A 135 9.36 2.80 -2.92
C VAL A 135 10.32 2.62 -4.10
N GLU A 136 11.14 3.64 -4.41
CA GLU A 136 12.15 3.57 -5.45
C GLU A 136 13.25 2.57 -5.07
N LYS A 137 13.75 2.66 -3.84
CA LYS A 137 14.70 1.70 -3.29
C LYS A 137 14.12 0.28 -3.27
N TRP A 138 12.89 0.13 -2.78
CA TRP A 138 12.26 -1.19 -2.67
C TRP A 138 11.99 -1.85 -4.03
N CYS A 139 11.78 -1.04 -5.10
CA CYS A 139 11.62 -1.53 -6.46
C CYS A 139 12.94 -1.83 -7.19
N ALA A 140 14.06 -1.33 -6.68
CA ALA A 140 15.37 -1.51 -7.29
C ALA A 140 16.21 -2.60 -6.63
N GLU A 141 16.07 -2.78 -5.33
CA GLU A 141 16.90 -3.68 -4.52
C GLU A 141 16.14 -4.97 -4.15
N SER A 142 16.85 -6.09 -4.01
CA SER A 142 16.28 -7.35 -3.53
C SER A 142 16.13 -7.34 -2.00
N GLY A 143 15.18 -8.14 -1.49
CA GLY A 143 15.01 -8.34 -0.04
C GLY A 143 13.98 -7.40 0.59
N TYR A 144 13.16 -6.72 -0.22
CA TYR A 144 12.06 -5.87 0.26
C TYR A 144 10.68 -6.44 -0.07
N LEU A 145 10.49 -6.94 -1.30
CA LEU A 145 9.19 -7.42 -1.77
C LEU A 145 9.34 -8.28 -3.03
N ASP A 146 8.33 -9.11 -3.32
CA ASP A 146 8.23 -9.89 -4.54
C ASP A 146 7.36 -9.17 -5.59
N TYR A 147 6.40 -8.33 -5.15
CA TYR A 147 5.61 -7.49 -6.03
C TYR A 147 5.22 -6.17 -5.39
N ILE A 148 5.01 -5.16 -6.22
CA ILE A 148 4.47 -3.87 -5.81
C ILE A 148 3.18 -3.59 -6.56
N ALA A 149 2.15 -3.12 -5.83
CA ALA A 149 0.83 -2.85 -6.36
C ALA A 149 0.39 -1.41 -6.10
N PRO A 150 1.04 -0.40 -6.72
CA PRO A 150 0.74 1.00 -6.45
C PRO A 150 -0.73 1.33 -6.73
N GLN A 151 -1.35 2.10 -5.86
CA GLN A 151 -2.73 2.57 -5.95
C GLN A 151 -2.84 3.72 -6.97
N ILE A 152 -2.74 3.41 -8.27
CA ILE A 152 -2.86 4.40 -9.34
C ILE A 152 -4.34 4.74 -9.57
N TYR A 153 -5.00 5.25 -8.53
CA TYR A 153 -6.42 5.58 -8.51
C TYR A 153 -6.68 6.96 -9.11
N PHE A 154 -6.07 7.26 -10.27
CA PHE A 154 -6.14 8.54 -10.95
C PHE A 154 -6.81 8.40 -12.32
N GLY A 155 -7.49 9.47 -12.74
CA GLY A 155 -7.95 9.59 -14.12
C GLY A 155 -6.85 10.05 -15.06
N TYR A 156 -7.10 10.00 -16.36
CA TYR A 156 -6.16 10.45 -17.39
C TYR A 156 -5.87 11.96 -17.32
N ASN A 157 -6.85 12.75 -16.85
CA ASN A 157 -6.76 14.20 -16.74
C ASN A 157 -6.54 14.67 -15.29
N ASN A 158 -5.98 13.84 -14.42
CA ASN A 158 -5.64 14.26 -13.07
C ASN A 158 -4.50 15.30 -13.12
N ASP A 159 -4.68 16.44 -12.44
CA ASP A 159 -3.75 17.58 -12.51
C ASP A 159 -2.37 17.27 -11.91
N VAL A 160 -2.27 16.34 -10.96
CA VAL A 160 -1.03 16.06 -10.22
C VAL A 160 -0.40 14.76 -10.67
N CYS A 161 -1.22 13.73 -10.83
CA CYS A 161 -0.81 12.37 -11.18
C CYS A 161 -1.68 11.83 -12.31
N PRO A 162 -1.55 12.31 -13.56
CA PRO A 162 -2.28 11.76 -14.70
C PRO A 162 -1.97 10.27 -14.85
N PHE A 163 -2.99 9.45 -15.10
CA PHE A 163 -2.88 7.99 -15.08
C PHE A 163 -1.69 7.46 -15.90
N THR A 164 -1.64 7.81 -17.20
CA THR A 164 -0.60 7.31 -18.11
C THR A 164 0.81 7.68 -17.62
N GLN A 165 1.04 8.93 -17.24
CA GLN A 165 2.35 9.38 -16.77
C GLN A 165 2.75 8.72 -15.44
N THR A 166 1.78 8.48 -14.57
CA THR A 166 2.00 7.80 -13.30
C THR A 166 2.35 6.33 -13.53
N LEU A 167 1.63 5.63 -14.41
CA LEU A 167 1.92 4.26 -14.81
C LEU A 167 3.33 4.13 -15.38
N GLU A 168 3.68 4.95 -16.37
CA GLU A 168 5.03 4.97 -16.96
C GLU A 168 6.13 5.28 -15.93
N ARG A 169 5.85 6.10 -14.90
CA ARG A 169 6.82 6.37 -13.83
C ARG A 169 7.07 5.12 -13.01
N TRP A 170 6.03 4.38 -12.63
CA TRP A 170 6.14 3.13 -11.89
C TRP A 170 6.87 2.05 -12.70
N GLU A 171 6.56 1.92 -13.99
CA GLU A 171 7.24 0.98 -14.90
C GLU A 171 8.74 1.24 -14.99
N ARG A 172 9.15 2.50 -15.10
CA ARG A 172 10.57 2.88 -15.13
C ARG A 172 11.27 2.66 -13.79
N MET A 173 10.54 2.74 -12.69
CA MET A 173 11.09 2.64 -11.34
C MET A 173 11.34 1.19 -10.92
N VAL A 174 10.53 0.24 -11.37
CA VAL A 174 10.72 -1.19 -11.10
C VAL A 174 11.86 -1.72 -11.98
N THR A 175 13.09 -1.53 -11.49
CA THR A 175 14.31 -1.93 -12.22
C THR A 175 14.77 -3.35 -11.89
N ASN A 176 14.42 -3.86 -10.72
CA ASN A 176 14.66 -5.25 -10.35
C ASN A 176 13.63 -6.17 -11.05
N LYS A 177 14.10 -7.04 -11.93
CA LYS A 177 13.25 -7.91 -12.76
C LYS A 177 12.58 -9.07 -11.99
N GLU A 178 13.02 -9.33 -10.78
CA GLU A 178 12.38 -10.31 -9.89
C GLU A 178 11.08 -9.76 -9.30
N ILE A 179 10.97 -8.42 -9.21
CA ILE A 179 9.79 -7.74 -8.66
C ILE A 179 8.72 -7.57 -9.74
N LYS A 180 7.49 -7.95 -9.40
CA LYS A 180 6.33 -7.79 -10.30
C LYS A 180 5.63 -6.47 -10.02
N LEU A 181 5.31 -5.74 -11.10
CA LEU A 181 4.45 -4.55 -11.01
C LEU A 181 3.00 -4.97 -11.28
N VAL A 182 2.10 -4.64 -10.36
CA VAL A 182 0.64 -4.85 -10.47
C VAL A 182 -0.05 -3.50 -10.35
N CYS A 183 -0.71 -3.03 -11.38
CA CYS A 183 -1.35 -1.70 -11.34
C CYS A 183 -2.66 -1.74 -10.53
N GLY A 184 -2.74 -1.00 -9.43
CA GLY A 184 -3.97 -0.80 -8.66
C GLY A 184 -4.89 0.23 -9.31
N LEU A 185 -6.16 -0.14 -9.57
CA LEU A 185 -7.17 0.70 -10.23
C LEU A 185 -8.37 0.97 -9.31
N GLY A 186 -8.78 2.23 -9.21
CA GLY A 186 -9.79 2.70 -8.28
C GLY A 186 -11.22 2.65 -8.82
N VAL A 187 -11.83 1.49 -8.87
CA VAL A 187 -13.21 1.29 -9.36
C VAL A 187 -14.25 2.09 -8.56
N TYR A 188 -14.03 2.28 -7.27
CA TYR A 188 -14.94 3.05 -6.40
C TYR A 188 -15.13 4.50 -6.84
N LYS A 189 -14.26 5.02 -7.73
CA LYS A 189 -14.34 6.40 -8.24
C LYS A 189 -15.40 6.59 -9.34
N LEU A 190 -15.94 5.53 -9.88
CA LEU A 190 -16.96 5.58 -10.94
C LEU A 190 -18.20 6.40 -10.57
N ASP A 191 -18.52 6.58 -9.29
CA ASP A 191 -19.64 7.40 -8.81
C ASP A 191 -19.22 8.65 -8.01
N ARG A 192 -17.92 8.92 -7.89
CA ARG A 192 -17.39 9.97 -7.00
C ARG A 192 -16.63 11.07 -7.71
N GLU A 193 -15.90 10.75 -8.77
CA GLU A 193 -15.06 11.72 -9.49
C GLU A 193 -15.59 12.03 -10.87
N ASN A 194 -15.60 13.31 -11.23
CA ASN A 194 -16.21 13.81 -12.46
C ASN A 194 -15.68 13.12 -13.72
N GLU A 195 -14.38 12.82 -13.80
CA GLU A 195 -13.80 12.17 -14.96
C GLU A 195 -14.34 10.75 -15.12
N PHE A 196 -14.36 9.97 -14.03
CA PHE A 196 -14.89 8.62 -14.00
C PHE A 196 -16.40 8.58 -14.25
N ILE A 197 -17.13 9.62 -13.76
CA ILE A 197 -18.58 9.76 -13.98
C ILE A 197 -18.93 10.03 -15.44
N ARG A 198 -18.07 10.74 -16.18
CA ARG A 198 -18.34 11.19 -17.55
C ARG A 198 -17.84 10.24 -18.63
N ASN A 199 -16.96 9.31 -18.29
CA ASN A 199 -16.32 8.41 -19.24
C ASN A 199 -16.65 6.96 -18.88
N ASP A 200 -17.69 6.42 -19.49
CA ASP A 200 -18.00 4.99 -19.40
C ASP A 200 -16.84 4.19 -20.06
N GLY A 201 -16.39 3.12 -19.40
CA GLY A 201 -15.28 2.29 -19.89
C GLY A 201 -13.88 2.82 -19.50
N ILE A 202 -13.78 3.80 -18.59
CA ILE A 202 -12.49 4.37 -18.19
C ILE A 202 -11.58 3.34 -17.52
N ILE A 203 -12.11 2.48 -16.65
CA ILE A 203 -11.32 1.41 -16.01
C ILE A 203 -10.92 0.35 -17.04
N ALA A 204 -11.81 0.02 -17.97
CA ALA A 204 -11.49 -0.90 -19.07
C ALA A 204 -10.33 -0.36 -19.92
N SER A 205 -10.35 0.94 -20.28
CA SER A 205 -9.25 1.58 -21.00
C SER A 205 -7.95 1.59 -20.20
N GLN A 206 -8.01 1.82 -18.88
CA GLN A 206 -6.84 1.74 -18.00
C GLN A 206 -6.26 0.32 -17.95
N ILE A 207 -7.12 -0.72 -17.96
CA ILE A 207 -6.68 -2.13 -18.06
C ILE A 207 -5.98 -2.39 -19.39
N GLU A 208 -6.54 -1.91 -20.51
CA GLU A 208 -5.91 -2.04 -21.84
C GLU A 208 -4.52 -1.39 -21.85
N ASP A 209 -4.37 -0.18 -21.30
CA ASP A 209 -3.08 0.49 -21.18
C ASP A 209 -2.08 -0.33 -20.36
N VAL A 210 -2.48 -0.82 -19.18
CA VAL A 210 -1.65 -1.65 -18.30
C VAL A 210 -1.15 -2.93 -18.98
N LEU A 211 -1.98 -3.53 -19.83
CA LEU A 211 -1.66 -4.79 -20.51
C LEU A 211 -0.93 -4.60 -21.84
N SER A 212 -0.87 -3.37 -22.37
CA SER A 212 -0.45 -3.11 -23.75
C SER A 212 1.04 -3.31 -24.01
N ASP A 213 1.92 -2.96 -23.06
CA ASP A 213 3.38 -2.94 -23.25
C ASP A 213 4.13 -4.07 -22.55
N GLY A 214 3.46 -4.83 -21.68
CA GLY A 214 4.02 -5.98 -20.98
C GLY A 214 4.97 -5.64 -19.82
N ASN A 215 5.08 -4.37 -19.43
CA ASN A 215 5.89 -3.96 -18.26
C ASN A 215 5.18 -4.27 -16.94
N CYS A 216 3.83 -4.23 -16.94
CA CYS A 216 3.02 -4.68 -15.82
C CYS A 216 2.73 -6.17 -15.89
N SER A 217 2.77 -6.84 -14.74
CA SER A 217 2.39 -8.26 -14.62
C SER A 217 0.88 -8.46 -14.52
N GLY A 218 0.13 -7.39 -14.32
CA GLY A 218 -1.33 -7.40 -14.21
C GLY A 218 -1.87 -6.17 -13.49
N PHE A 219 -3.13 -6.26 -13.08
CA PHE A 219 -3.82 -5.19 -12.38
C PHE A 219 -4.63 -5.71 -11.19
N ALA A 220 -4.95 -4.82 -10.25
CA ALA A 220 -5.83 -5.09 -9.11
C ALA A 220 -6.96 -4.05 -9.06
N LEU A 221 -8.20 -4.49 -8.89
CA LEU A 221 -9.38 -3.62 -8.86
C LEU A 221 -9.83 -3.35 -7.42
N TYR A 222 -9.80 -2.11 -6.99
CA TYR A 222 -10.31 -1.71 -5.70
C TYR A 222 -11.70 -1.05 -5.88
N SER A 223 -12.82 -1.77 -5.61
CA SER A 223 -12.85 -3.08 -4.99
C SER A 223 -13.95 -3.95 -5.59
N TYR A 224 -13.96 -5.26 -5.28
CA TYR A 224 -15.05 -6.17 -5.61
C TYR A 224 -16.42 -5.61 -5.18
N ALA A 225 -16.51 -5.09 -3.96
CA ALA A 225 -17.75 -4.49 -3.44
C ALA A 225 -18.23 -3.33 -4.29
N SER A 226 -17.35 -2.55 -4.89
CA SER A 226 -17.72 -1.45 -5.77
C SER A 226 -18.33 -1.92 -7.07
N LEU A 227 -17.85 -3.03 -7.65
CA LEU A 227 -18.37 -3.58 -8.90
C LEU A 227 -19.69 -4.35 -8.71
N PHE A 228 -19.83 -5.12 -7.63
CA PHE A 228 -20.85 -6.16 -7.55
C PHE A 228 -21.87 -5.98 -6.44
N THR A 229 -21.62 -5.11 -5.43
CA THR A 229 -22.53 -4.96 -4.29
C THR A 229 -23.25 -3.63 -4.22
N GLN A 230 -22.88 -2.66 -5.05
CA GLN A 230 -23.58 -1.37 -5.12
C GLN A 230 -24.86 -1.54 -5.94
N GLY A 231 -26.02 -1.45 -5.27
CA GLY A 231 -27.30 -1.40 -5.96
C GLY A 231 -27.40 -0.17 -6.89
N ASP A 232 -28.42 -0.11 -7.71
CA ASP A 232 -28.69 0.79 -8.85
C ASP A 232 -28.64 2.33 -8.59
N ARG A 233 -27.74 2.79 -7.72
CA ARG A 233 -27.53 4.22 -7.44
C ARG A 233 -26.78 4.97 -8.54
N SER A 234 -26.12 4.23 -9.43
CA SER A 234 -25.22 4.76 -10.47
C SER A 234 -25.86 4.86 -11.86
N GLY A 235 -27.16 4.53 -12.01
CA GLY A 235 -27.79 4.46 -13.33
C GLY A 235 -27.16 3.41 -14.25
N GLY A 236 -26.76 2.26 -13.69
CA GLY A 236 -26.17 1.16 -14.43
C GLY A 236 -24.71 1.38 -14.85
N ARG A 237 -24.00 2.39 -14.30
CA ARG A 237 -22.60 2.68 -14.67
C ARG A 237 -21.67 1.53 -14.32
N PHE A 238 -21.77 0.99 -13.13
CA PHE A 238 -20.94 -0.16 -12.71
C PHE A 238 -21.19 -1.39 -13.58
N GLU A 239 -22.43 -1.63 -14.01
CA GLU A 239 -22.76 -2.68 -14.97
C GLU A 239 -22.08 -2.47 -16.33
N ARG A 240 -22.19 -1.23 -16.88
CA ARG A 240 -21.54 -0.90 -18.15
C ARG A 240 -20.03 -1.02 -18.06
N GLU A 241 -19.44 -0.56 -16.97
CA GLU A 241 -18.00 -0.68 -16.74
C GLU A 241 -17.57 -2.15 -16.61
N THR A 242 -18.32 -2.97 -15.89
CA THR A 242 -18.06 -4.41 -15.79
C THR A 242 -18.12 -5.08 -17.16
N GLN A 243 -19.10 -4.72 -17.99
CA GLN A 243 -19.16 -5.24 -19.37
C GLN A 243 -17.99 -4.77 -20.23
N ALA A 244 -17.56 -3.51 -20.10
CA ALA A 244 -16.40 -2.97 -20.79
C ALA A 244 -15.11 -3.71 -20.36
N ILE A 245 -14.91 -3.95 -19.06
CA ILE A 245 -13.80 -4.73 -18.53
C ILE A 245 -13.78 -6.15 -19.10
N TYR A 246 -14.93 -6.84 -19.11
CA TYR A 246 -15.02 -8.18 -19.73
C TYR A 246 -14.65 -8.15 -21.21
N SER A 247 -15.02 -7.09 -21.93
CA SER A 247 -14.69 -6.94 -23.35
C SER A 247 -13.20 -6.67 -23.58
N ALA A 248 -12.56 -5.92 -22.70
CA ALA A 248 -11.13 -5.63 -22.75
C ALA A 248 -10.25 -6.86 -22.45
N LEU A 249 -10.79 -7.85 -21.73
CA LEU A 249 -10.06 -9.06 -21.32
C LEU A 249 -10.25 -10.28 -22.27
N ASN A 250 -11.12 -10.17 -23.28
CA ASN A 250 -11.42 -11.23 -24.26
C ASN A 250 -11.06 -10.82 -25.69
#